data_e9049f1d05674e91bfe85866f809d392
#
_entry.id   e9049f1d05674e91bfe85866f809d392
#
_cell.length_a   1.000
_cell.length_b   1.000
_cell.length_c   1.000
_cell.angle_alpha   90.00
_cell.angle_beta   90.00
_cell.angle_gamma   90.00
#
_symmetry.space_group_name_H-M   'P 1'
#
loop_
_entity.id
_entity.type
_entity.pdbx_description
1 polymer ?
#
loop_
_entity_poly.entity_id
_entity_poly.type
_entity_poly.pdbx_seq_one_letter_code
_entity_poly.pdbx_strand_id
1 'polypeptide(L)'
;AAPSGDVTADVQKIIDAGKLKVGCKVDVPKFGMQNTETKEYEGLEIDLAYEIAGKIFGCTADEAKEKGLVAFQGVTAKTRGPLLDNGEVDLVIATFTITPERKETWNFTSPYYTDAVGLMVLKDSGITSINDLDKKIIGVAQGSTTKDGFAAYTAEKGIDVSPEFEEFDGYPSLAAALAAKNIDVFAVDRAILAGYNDDTTVILDDRFAEQEYGVVSKKDNTGLADLTESVVTDLKTSGEMDNMLKEWGIE
;
A
#
# COMPACT_ATOMS: atom_id res chain seq x y z
N ALA A 1 -8.64 28.64 -6.53
CA ALA A 1 -8.92 29.49 -5.37
C ALA A 1 -8.24 28.88 -4.16
N ALA A 2 -7.52 29.68 -3.38
CA ALA A 2 -6.90 29.21 -2.13
C ALA A 2 -7.99 28.58 -1.22
N PRO A 3 -7.65 27.55 -0.43
CA PRO A 3 -8.60 26.94 0.48
C PRO A 3 -9.19 28.00 1.41
N SER A 4 -10.52 28.06 1.51
CA SER A 4 -11.25 29.05 2.31
C SER A 4 -11.33 28.62 3.79
N GLY A 5 -10.20 28.48 4.45
CA GLY A 5 -10.03 28.19 5.86
C GLY A 5 -8.62 28.55 6.29
N ASP A 6 -8.38 28.73 7.59
CA ASP A 6 -7.03 28.96 8.11
C ASP A 6 -6.16 27.74 7.79
N VAL A 7 -5.19 27.91 6.88
CA VAL A 7 -4.23 26.86 6.51
C VAL A 7 -3.33 26.60 7.72
N THR A 8 -3.25 25.34 8.13
CA THR A 8 -2.40 24.95 9.26
C THR A 8 -0.91 25.07 8.91
N ALA A 9 -0.05 25.24 9.92
CA ALA A 9 1.36 25.48 9.71
C ALA A 9 2.11 24.35 9.00
N ASP A 10 1.67 23.11 9.17
CA ASP A 10 2.21 21.92 8.49
C ASP A 10 1.82 21.89 7.00
N VAL A 11 0.58 22.22 6.67
CA VAL A 11 0.12 22.35 5.27
C VAL A 11 0.77 23.56 4.60
N GLN A 12 0.90 24.70 5.32
CA GLN A 12 1.55 25.88 4.77
C GLN A 12 3.00 25.62 4.35
N LYS A 13 3.75 24.82 5.10
CA LYS A 13 5.12 24.40 4.72
C LYS A 13 5.17 23.69 3.37
N ILE A 14 4.17 22.85 3.07
CA ILE A 14 4.09 22.14 1.79
C ILE A 14 3.77 23.14 0.66
N ILE A 15 2.86 24.07 0.91
CA ILE A 15 2.52 25.15 -0.05
C ILE A 15 3.74 26.00 -0.34
N ASP A 16 4.48 26.41 0.68
CA ASP A 16 5.69 27.25 0.55
C ASP A 16 6.83 26.49 -0.16
N ALA A 17 6.92 25.17 0.04
CA ALA A 17 7.86 24.32 -0.69
C ALA A 17 7.46 24.08 -2.16
N GLY A 18 6.22 24.39 -2.53
CA GLY A 18 5.69 24.26 -3.89
C GLY A 18 5.47 22.83 -4.37
N LYS A 19 5.65 21.84 -3.49
CA LYS A 19 5.46 20.41 -3.80
C LYS A 19 5.07 19.61 -2.57
N LEU A 20 4.14 18.67 -2.78
CA LEU A 20 3.85 17.57 -1.85
C LEU A 20 4.80 16.41 -2.12
N LYS A 21 5.53 15.94 -1.11
CA LYS A 21 6.41 14.77 -1.21
C LYS A 21 5.67 13.52 -0.76
N VAL A 22 5.56 12.52 -1.62
CA VAL A 22 4.78 11.30 -1.36
C VAL A 22 5.65 10.06 -1.51
N GLY A 23 5.72 9.27 -0.44
CA GLY A 23 6.27 7.91 -0.51
C GLY A 23 5.22 6.97 -1.11
N CYS A 24 5.54 6.34 -2.22
CA CYS A 24 4.64 5.44 -2.93
C CYS A 24 5.34 4.12 -3.31
N LYS A 25 4.57 3.08 -3.60
CA LYS A 25 5.10 1.85 -4.19
C LYS A 25 5.58 2.10 -5.61
N VAL A 26 6.53 1.29 -6.05
CA VAL A 26 7.08 1.33 -7.42
C VAL A 26 6.93 0.00 -8.14
N ASP A 27 6.40 -0.98 -7.43
CA ASP A 27 6.39 -2.41 -7.76
C ASP A 27 5.01 -3.08 -7.55
N VAL A 28 3.95 -2.28 -7.34
CA VAL A 28 2.59 -2.79 -7.17
C VAL A 28 1.72 -2.32 -8.33
N PRO A 29 1.51 -3.17 -9.35
CA PRO A 29 0.64 -2.85 -10.48
C PRO A 29 -0.75 -2.40 -10.02
N LYS A 30 -1.32 -1.43 -10.71
CA LYS A 30 -2.63 -0.79 -10.44
C LYS A 30 -2.65 0.14 -9.22
N PHE A 31 -1.78 -0.03 -8.22
CA PHE A 31 -1.71 0.82 -7.02
C PHE A 31 -0.62 1.88 -7.10
N GLY A 32 0.64 1.45 -7.14
CA GLY A 32 1.80 2.31 -7.28
C GLY A 32 2.88 1.58 -8.06
N MET A 33 3.02 1.93 -9.32
CA MET A 33 3.98 1.35 -10.25
C MET A 33 4.83 2.43 -10.87
N GLN A 34 6.13 2.20 -11.01
CA GLN A 34 7.01 3.08 -11.75
C GLN A 34 7.44 2.42 -13.06
N ASN A 35 7.18 3.08 -14.18
CA ASN A 35 7.73 2.67 -15.46
C ASN A 35 9.26 2.76 -15.42
N THR A 36 9.96 1.67 -15.70
CA THR A 36 11.43 1.59 -15.61
C THR A 36 12.16 2.40 -16.67
N GLU A 37 11.50 2.70 -17.79
CA GLU A 37 12.07 3.45 -18.91
C GLU A 37 11.78 4.95 -18.78
N THR A 38 10.49 5.32 -18.65
CA THR A 38 10.06 6.73 -18.59
C THR A 38 10.22 7.35 -17.19
N LYS A 39 10.30 6.52 -16.14
CA LYS A 39 10.30 6.90 -14.72
C LYS A 39 9.00 7.53 -14.25
N GLU A 40 7.97 7.48 -15.05
CA GLU A 40 6.63 7.92 -14.68
C GLU A 40 5.99 6.96 -13.69
N TYR A 41 5.18 7.51 -12.80
CA TYR A 41 4.41 6.75 -11.81
C TYR A 41 2.96 6.66 -12.26
N GLU A 42 2.33 5.52 -11.98
CA GLU A 42 0.92 5.27 -12.28
C GLU A 42 0.27 4.38 -11.21
N GLY A 43 -1.03 4.45 -11.10
CA GLY A 43 -1.85 3.64 -10.19
C GLY A 43 -2.80 4.46 -9.33
N LEU A 44 -3.72 3.77 -8.69
CA LEU A 44 -4.73 4.34 -7.80
C LEU A 44 -4.11 5.28 -6.74
N GLU A 45 -3.01 4.87 -6.13
CA GLU A 45 -2.34 5.62 -5.06
C GLU A 45 -1.63 6.87 -5.60
N ILE A 46 -1.21 6.82 -6.86
CA ILE A 46 -0.62 7.97 -7.55
C ILE A 46 -1.70 9.01 -7.85
N ASP A 47 -2.87 8.57 -8.34
CA ASP A 47 -4.00 9.45 -8.60
C ASP A 47 -4.55 10.06 -7.30
N LEU A 48 -4.65 9.26 -6.22
CA LEU A 48 -5.03 9.76 -4.89
C LEU A 48 -4.05 10.84 -4.37
N ALA A 49 -2.75 10.70 -4.65
CA ALA A 49 -1.76 11.72 -4.31
C ALA A 49 -2.02 13.04 -5.05
N TYR A 50 -2.45 13.00 -6.32
CA TYR A 50 -2.80 14.20 -7.07
C TYR A 50 -4.11 14.84 -6.58
N GLU A 51 -5.10 14.06 -6.15
CA GLU A 51 -6.31 14.59 -5.50
C GLU A 51 -5.98 15.37 -4.21
N ILE A 52 -5.11 14.80 -3.38
CA ILE A 52 -4.64 15.45 -2.16
C ILE A 52 -3.85 16.73 -2.50
N ALA A 53 -2.94 16.66 -3.47
CA ALA A 53 -2.19 17.83 -3.92
C ALA A 53 -3.12 18.91 -4.47
N GLY A 54 -4.12 18.56 -5.26
CA GLY A 54 -5.14 19.49 -5.75
C GLY A 54 -5.81 20.25 -4.61
N LYS A 55 -6.19 19.55 -3.54
CA LYS A 55 -6.78 20.17 -2.34
C LYS A 55 -5.80 21.11 -1.63
N ILE A 56 -4.53 20.71 -1.47
CA ILE A 56 -3.49 21.52 -0.82
C ILE A 56 -3.21 22.81 -1.60
N PHE A 57 -3.07 22.71 -2.91
CA PHE A 57 -2.67 23.83 -3.77
C PHE A 57 -3.86 24.61 -4.39
N GLY A 58 -5.10 24.20 -4.10
CA GLY A 58 -6.32 24.89 -4.59
C GLY A 58 -6.51 24.76 -6.10
N CYS A 59 -6.25 23.58 -6.67
CA CYS A 59 -6.42 23.27 -8.08
C CYS A 59 -7.05 21.85 -8.26
N THR A 60 -7.29 21.43 -9.49
CA THR A 60 -7.72 20.06 -9.76
C THR A 60 -6.56 19.07 -9.70
N ALA A 61 -6.85 17.75 -9.60
CA ALA A 61 -5.83 16.72 -9.67
C ALA A 61 -5.03 16.76 -10.98
N ASP A 62 -5.72 16.97 -12.11
CA ASP A 62 -5.09 17.11 -13.42
C ASP A 62 -4.14 18.32 -13.47
N GLU A 63 -4.58 19.47 -12.96
CA GLU A 63 -3.72 20.65 -12.86
C GLU A 63 -2.53 20.42 -11.93
N ALA A 64 -2.71 19.67 -10.83
CA ALA A 64 -1.62 19.31 -9.92
C ALA A 64 -0.59 18.41 -10.63
N LYS A 65 -1.06 17.48 -11.47
CA LYS A 65 -0.23 16.62 -12.30
C LYS A 65 0.54 17.41 -13.37
N GLU A 66 -0.16 18.24 -14.15
CA GLU A 66 0.44 19.07 -15.20
C GLU A 66 1.49 20.04 -14.66
N LYS A 67 1.25 20.63 -13.49
CA LYS A 67 2.16 21.57 -12.81
C LYS A 67 3.28 20.86 -12.04
N GLY A 68 3.26 19.53 -11.96
CA GLY A 68 4.26 18.72 -11.25
C GLY A 68 4.30 19.03 -9.74
N LEU A 69 3.14 19.20 -9.10
CA LEU A 69 3.01 19.57 -7.69
C LEU A 69 3.23 18.41 -6.71
N VAL A 70 3.45 17.21 -7.20
CA VAL A 70 3.79 16.02 -6.39
C VAL A 70 5.20 15.55 -6.73
N ALA A 71 6.00 15.27 -5.71
CA ALA A 71 7.29 14.61 -5.83
C ALA A 71 7.18 13.21 -5.24
N PHE A 72 7.22 12.20 -6.09
CA PHE A 72 7.15 10.80 -5.65
C PHE A 72 8.51 10.25 -5.26
N GLN A 73 8.53 9.44 -4.21
CA GLN A 73 9.69 8.68 -3.75
C GLN A 73 9.29 7.21 -3.57
N GLY A 74 10.01 6.29 -4.22
CA GLY A 74 9.79 4.86 -4.06
C GLY A 74 10.08 4.39 -2.65
N VAL A 75 9.16 3.58 -2.08
CA VAL A 75 9.30 2.99 -0.76
C VAL A 75 9.00 1.49 -0.77
N THR A 76 9.55 0.78 0.21
CA THR A 76 9.17 -0.60 0.54
C THR A 76 8.33 -0.63 1.81
N ALA A 77 7.74 -1.79 2.15
CA ALA A 77 7.01 -1.94 3.40
C ALA A 77 7.88 -1.63 4.64
N LYS A 78 9.19 -1.88 4.54
CA LYS A 78 10.18 -1.60 5.60
C LYS A 78 10.57 -0.11 5.68
N THR A 79 10.73 0.56 4.55
CA THR A 79 11.33 1.91 4.49
C THR A 79 10.32 3.04 4.60
N ARG A 80 9.03 2.81 4.28
CA ARG A 80 7.99 3.84 4.23
C ARG A 80 7.79 4.60 5.55
N GLY A 81 7.81 3.91 6.69
CA GLY A 81 7.71 4.55 8.01
C GLY A 81 8.92 5.42 8.34
N PRO A 82 10.15 4.89 8.32
CA PRO A 82 11.36 5.67 8.56
C PRO A 82 11.52 6.91 7.68
N LEU A 83 11.18 6.84 6.38
CA LEU A 83 11.25 8.00 5.46
C LEU A 83 10.25 9.09 5.87
N LEU A 84 9.07 8.70 6.34
CA LEU A 84 8.08 9.64 6.89
C LEU A 84 8.59 10.29 8.19
N ASP A 85 9.13 9.50 9.12
CA ASP A 85 9.64 9.98 10.40
C ASP A 85 10.81 10.96 10.23
N ASN A 86 11.68 10.72 9.26
CA ASN A 86 12.81 11.59 8.94
C ASN A 86 12.38 12.88 8.18
N GLY A 87 11.12 12.98 7.73
CA GLY A 87 10.63 14.11 6.95
C GLY A 87 11.13 14.15 5.50
N GLU A 88 11.59 13.02 4.98
CA GLU A 88 11.98 12.86 3.58
C GLU A 88 10.75 12.90 2.67
N VAL A 89 9.61 12.41 3.17
CA VAL A 89 8.29 12.53 2.57
C VAL A 89 7.30 13.17 3.55
N ASP A 90 6.27 13.83 3.02
CA ASP A 90 5.19 14.44 3.81
C ASP A 90 4.06 13.44 4.08
N LEU A 91 3.78 12.58 3.10
CA LEU A 91 2.78 11.52 3.15
C LEU A 91 3.37 10.19 2.65
N VAL A 92 2.77 9.10 3.10
CA VAL A 92 2.94 7.77 2.52
C VAL A 92 1.60 7.27 2.02
N ILE A 93 1.53 6.91 0.74
CA ILE A 93 0.39 6.26 0.08
C ILE A 93 0.96 5.03 -0.64
N ALA A 94 1.00 3.89 0.07
CA ALA A 94 1.84 2.75 -0.35
C ALA A 94 1.32 1.43 0.23
N THR A 95 0.06 1.06 -0.06
CA THR A 95 -0.59 -0.14 0.48
C THR A 95 -0.32 -0.31 1.98
N PHE A 96 -0.48 0.80 2.74
CA PHE A 96 -0.07 0.83 4.14
C PHE A 96 -1.23 0.44 5.05
N THR A 97 -1.21 -0.80 5.51
CA THR A 97 -2.25 -1.36 6.37
C THR A 97 -2.35 -0.60 7.69
N ILE A 98 -3.56 -0.20 8.00
CA ILE A 98 -3.94 0.44 9.26
C ILE A 98 -3.91 -0.63 10.35
N THR A 99 -3.12 -0.41 11.41
CA THR A 99 -3.16 -1.24 12.63
C THR A 99 -3.19 -0.36 13.88
N PRO A 100 -3.70 -0.87 15.02
CA PRO A 100 -3.68 -0.13 16.28
C PRO A 100 -2.28 0.36 16.67
N GLU A 101 -1.26 -0.50 16.54
CA GLU A 101 0.14 -0.18 16.85
C GLU A 101 0.69 0.93 15.97
N ARG A 102 0.39 0.87 14.66
CA ARG A 102 0.82 1.90 13.71
C ARG A 102 0.15 3.24 13.97
N LYS A 103 -1.12 3.23 14.40
CA LYS A 103 -1.85 4.45 14.80
C LYS A 103 -1.26 5.14 16.03
N GLU A 104 -0.51 4.45 16.87
CA GLU A 104 0.22 5.08 17.97
C GLU A 104 1.34 5.99 17.45
N THR A 105 1.99 5.60 16.34
CA THR A 105 3.14 6.29 15.76
C THR A 105 2.76 7.34 14.72
N TRP A 106 1.78 7.04 13.87
CA TRP A 106 1.39 7.87 12.71
C TRP A 106 -0.10 8.18 12.69
N ASN A 107 -0.48 9.20 11.95
CA ASN A 107 -1.87 9.45 11.59
C ASN A 107 -2.22 8.62 10.34
N PHE A 108 -3.37 7.98 10.37
CA PHE A 108 -3.96 7.28 9.23
C PHE A 108 -5.30 7.88 8.89
N THR A 109 -5.61 7.98 7.60
CA THR A 109 -6.98 8.24 7.15
C THR A 109 -7.86 7.04 7.40
N SER A 110 -9.17 7.21 7.24
CA SER A 110 -10.08 6.10 6.98
C SER A 110 -9.60 5.31 5.75
N PRO A 111 -9.93 4.00 5.63
CA PRO A 111 -9.43 3.19 4.55
C PRO A 111 -9.96 3.66 3.19
N TYR A 112 -9.04 3.78 2.20
CA TYR A 112 -9.39 4.00 0.78
C TYR A 112 -9.58 2.69 0.02
N TYR A 113 -9.04 1.58 0.54
CA TYR A 113 -9.20 0.24 0.00
C TYR A 113 -9.09 -0.80 1.10
N THR A 114 -9.78 -1.93 0.94
CA THR A 114 -9.72 -3.07 1.86
C THR A 114 -9.42 -4.33 1.07
N ASP A 115 -8.41 -5.06 1.49
CA ASP A 115 -7.96 -6.33 0.93
C ASP A 115 -7.84 -7.40 2.03
N ALA A 116 -7.32 -8.55 1.71
CA ALA A 116 -6.94 -9.60 2.64
C ALA A 116 -5.62 -10.25 2.19
N VAL A 117 -4.85 -10.78 3.11
CA VAL A 117 -3.67 -11.57 2.77
C VAL A 117 -4.10 -12.84 2.03
N GLY A 118 -3.37 -13.15 0.97
CA GLY A 118 -3.48 -14.38 0.19
C GLY A 118 -2.17 -15.14 0.13
N LEU A 119 -2.23 -16.27 -0.54
CA LEU A 119 -1.11 -17.19 -0.71
C LEU A 119 -0.97 -17.52 -2.19
N MET A 120 0.18 -17.23 -2.79
CA MET A 120 0.49 -17.59 -4.17
C MET A 120 1.55 -18.71 -4.16
N VAL A 121 1.29 -19.74 -4.95
CA VAL A 121 2.15 -20.92 -5.07
C VAL A 121 2.36 -21.28 -6.54
N LEU A 122 3.36 -22.10 -6.82
CA LEU A 122 3.50 -22.69 -8.15
C LEU A 122 2.40 -23.73 -8.38
N LYS A 123 1.84 -23.79 -9.58
CA LYS A 123 0.78 -24.76 -9.96
C LYS A 123 1.19 -26.21 -9.76
N ASP A 124 2.48 -26.52 -9.88
CA ASP A 124 3.05 -27.86 -9.71
C ASP A 124 3.50 -28.16 -8.27
N SER A 125 3.26 -27.25 -7.31
CA SER A 125 3.70 -27.42 -5.92
C SER A 125 2.96 -28.48 -5.14
N GLY A 126 1.73 -28.81 -5.54
CA GLY A 126 0.82 -29.69 -4.79
C GLY A 126 0.17 -29.03 -3.57
N ILE A 127 0.46 -27.74 -3.29
CA ILE A 127 -0.17 -26.97 -2.21
C ILE A 127 -1.51 -26.44 -2.72
N THR A 128 -2.57 -26.69 -1.97
CA THR A 128 -3.94 -26.31 -2.35
C THR A 128 -4.64 -25.43 -1.33
N SER A 129 -4.13 -25.40 -0.09
CA SER A 129 -4.70 -24.59 0.99
C SER A 129 -3.67 -24.28 2.07
N ILE A 130 -4.02 -23.39 2.99
CA ILE A 130 -3.23 -23.05 4.18
C ILE A 130 -2.90 -24.30 5.05
N ASN A 131 -3.73 -25.34 4.99
CA ASN A 131 -3.51 -26.57 5.75
C ASN A 131 -2.32 -27.40 5.24
N ASP A 132 -1.85 -27.16 4.02
CA ASP A 132 -0.72 -27.87 3.41
C ASP A 132 0.65 -27.22 3.75
N LEU A 133 0.66 -26.18 4.60
CA LEU A 133 1.84 -25.34 4.83
C LEU A 133 2.77 -25.81 5.95
N ASP A 134 2.52 -26.99 6.56
CA ASP A 134 3.44 -27.53 7.56
C ASP A 134 4.84 -27.74 6.96
N LYS A 135 5.87 -27.21 7.62
CA LYS A 135 7.28 -27.23 7.18
C LYS A 135 7.55 -26.63 5.80
N LYS A 136 6.63 -25.81 5.28
CA LYS A 136 6.83 -25.05 4.04
C LYS A 136 7.50 -23.72 4.33
N ILE A 137 8.21 -23.19 3.33
CA ILE A 137 8.85 -21.89 3.41
C ILE A 137 7.90 -20.84 2.84
N ILE A 138 7.48 -19.91 3.69
CA ILE A 138 6.63 -18.78 3.30
C ILE A 138 7.48 -17.51 3.19
N GLY A 139 7.58 -16.98 1.99
CA GLY A 139 8.20 -15.67 1.76
C GLY A 139 7.24 -14.52 2.09
N VAL A 140 7.71 -13.54 2.84
CA VAL A 140 6.98 -12.34 3.24
C VAL A 140 7.84 -11.09 3.07
N ALA A 141 7.21 -9.92 2.89
CA ALA A 141 7.95 -8.66 2.84
C ALA A 141 8.32 -8.19 4.25
N GLN A 142 9.57 -7.71 4.40
CA GLN A 142 10.03 -7.08 5.65
C GLN A 142 9.15 -5.88 6.02
N GLY A 143 8.71 -5.80 7.29
CA GLY A 143 7.85 -4.72 7.78
C GLY A 143 6.37 -4.83 7.36
N SER A 144 5.96 -5.96 6.74
CA SER A 144 4.55 -6.28 6.49
C SER A 144 3.86 -6.86 7.73
N THR A 145 2.53 -6.94 7.69
CA THR A 145 1.70 -7.54 8.73
C THR A 145 1.42 -9.04 8.48
N THR A 146 1.93 -9.59 7.38
CA THR A 146 1.56 -10.92 6.86
C THR A 146 1.87 -12.04 7.84
N LYS A 147 3.07 -12.05 8.42
CA LYS A 147 3.51 -13.10 9.37
C LYS A 147 2.65 -13.12 10.63
N ASP A 148 2.41 -11.96 11.22
CA ASP A 148 1.59 -11.85 12.43
C ASP A 148 0.12 -12.19 12.14
N GLY A 149 -0.40 -11.75 11.00
CA GLY A 149 -1.73 -12.09 10.52
C GLY A 149 -1.91 -13.58 10.28
N PHE A 150 -0.91 -14.25 9.72
CA PHE A 150 -0.92 -15.70 9.55
C PHE A 150 -0.99 -16.43 10.91
N ALA A 151 -0.12 -16.05 11.84
CA ALA A 151 -0.07 -16.64 13.18
C ALA A 151 -1.41 -16.46 13.94
N ALA A 152 -1.98 -15.23 13.88
CA ALA A 152 -3.26 -14.94 14.52
C ALA A 152 -4.40 -15.78 13.91
N TYR A 153 -4.47 -15.86 12.58
CA TYR A 153 -5.51 -16.59 11.87
C TYR A 153 -5.44 -18.10 12.12
N THR A 154 -4.25 -18.70 12.03
CA THR A 154 -4.08 -20.14 12.26
C THR A 154 -4.42 -20.52 13.70
N ALA A 155 -4.03 -19.68 14.67
CA ALA A 155 -4.40 -19.88 16.08
C ALA A 155 -5.92 -19.79 16.29
N GLU A 156 -6.60 -18.78 15.71
CA GLU A 156 -8.06 -18.62 15.79
C GLU A 156 -8.82 -19.82 15.18
N LYS A 157 -8.35 -20.31 14.03
CA LYS A 157 -9.01 -21.42 13.31
C LYS A 157 -8.58 -22.80 13.79
N GLY A 158 -7.62 -22.91 14.71
CA GLY A 158 -7.09 -24.20 15.17
C GLY A 158 -6.37 -24.96 14.04
N ILE A 159 -5.73 -24.25 13.12
CA ILE A 159 -4.94 -24.85 12.03
C ILE A 159 -3.56 -25.16 12.56
N ASP A 160 -3.20 -26.44 12.61
CA ASP A 160 -1.93 -26.94 13.15
C ASP A 160 -0.89 -27.09 12.03
N VAL A 161 -0.23 -25.98 11.70
CA VAL A 161 0.88 -25.93 10.74
C VAL A 161 2.02 -25.08 11.30
N SER A 162 3.24 -25.47 11.00
CA SER A 162 4.47 -24.80 11.47
C SER A 162 5.40 -24.48 10.28
N PRO A 163 5.04 -23.49 9.45
CA PRO A 163 5.90 -23.09 8.34
C PRO A 163 7.11 -22.30 8.82
N GLU A 164 8.13 -22.24 7.98
CA GLU A 164 9.26 -21.33 8.12
C GLU A 164 8.96 -20.04 7.36
N PHE A 165 9.38 -18.89 7.91
CA PHE A 165 9.20 -17.59 7.24
C PHE A 165 10.54 -17.04 6.80
N GLU A 166 10.65 -16.68 5.51
CA GLU A 166 11.75 -15.92 4.96
C GLU A 166 11.31 -14.50 4.61
N GLU A 167 12.11 -13.50 5.03
CA GLU A 167 11.79 -12.09 4.82
C GLU A 167 12.60 -11.52 3.65
N PHE A 168 11.90 -10.80 2.75
CA PHE A 168 12.46 -10.16 1.56
C PHE A 168 12.26 -8.65 1.61
N ASP A 169 13.10 -7.91 0.92
CA ASP A 169 13.06 -6.44 0.86
C ASP A 169 11.96 -5.89 -0.08
N GLY A 170 11.46 -6.70 -1.00
CA GLY A 170 10.43 -6.27 -1.95
C GLY A 170 9.71 -7.42 -2.65
N TYR A 171 8.63 -7.10 -3.33
CA TYR A 171 7.78 -8.08 -4.00
C TYR A 171 8.44 -8.73 -5.24
N PRO A 172 9.25 -8.01 -6.06
CA PRO A 172 9.97 -8.64 -7.17
C PRO A 172 10.91 -9.75 -6.72
N SER A 173 11.62 -9.59 -5.58
CA SER A 173 12.49 -10.62 -5.03
C SER A 173 11.71 -11.83 -4.49
N LEU A 174 10.53 -11.61 -3.91
CA LEU A 174 9.61 -12.67 -3.50
C LEU A 174 9.12 -13.50 -4.70
N ALA A 175 8.67 -12.83 -5.77
CA ALA A 175 8.24 -13.50 -6.99
C ALA A 175 9.38 -14.32 -7.63
N ALA A 176 10.60 -13.75 -7.67
CA ALA A 176 11.77 -14.46 -8.18
C ALA A 176 12.15 -15.67 -7.31
N ALA A 177 12.05 -15.56 -5.97
CA ALA A 177 12.31 -16.66 -5.05
C ALA A 177 11.29 -17.79 -5.21
N LEU A 178 10.01 -17.48 -5.41
CA LEU A 178 8.97 -18.47 -5.69
C LEU A 178 9.23 -19.20 -7.03
N ALA A 179 9.53 -18.44 -8.09
CA ALA A 179 9.85 -19.01 -9.41
C ALA A 179 11.08 -19.92 -9.38
N ALA A 180 12.08 -19.56 -8.56
CA ALA A 180 13.30 -20.34 -8.35
C ALA A 180 13.11 -21.52 -7.38
N LYS A 181 11.92 -21.71 -6.79
CA LYS A 181 11.60 -22.73 -5.77
C LYS A 181 12.47 -22.60 -4.49
N ASN A 182 12.94 -21.38 -4.19
CA ASN A 182 13.63 -21.08 -2.94
C ASN A 182 12.64 -20.91 -1.78
N ILE A 183 11.41 -20.48 -2.08
CA ILE A 183 10.26 -20.46 -1.18
C ILE A 183 9.14 -21.30 -1.80
N ASP A 184 8.25 -21.85 -0.97
CA ASP A 184 7.08 -22.62 -1.40
C ASP A 184 5.87 -21.70 -1.65
N VAL A 185 5.80 -20.59 -0.92
CA VAL A 185 4.66 -19.68 -0.91
C VAL A 185 5.13 -18.23 -0.91
N PHE A 186 4.55 -17.41 -1.76
CA PHE A 186 4.63 -15.94 -1.67
C PHE A 186 3.33 -15.44 -1.02
N ALA A 187 3.43 -14.94 0.20
CA ALA A 187 2.30 -14.45 0.98
C ALA A 187 2.30 -12.92 1.08
N VAL A 188 1.25 -12.29 0.61
CA VAL A 188 0.96 -10.84 0.70
C VAL A 188 -0.51 -10.62 0.32
N ASP A 189 -0.97 -9.39 0.40
CA ASP A 189 -2.32 -8.98 0.05
C ASP A 189 -2.70 -9.44 -1.37
N ARG A 190 -3.91 -9.91 -1.55
CA ARG A 190 -4.37 -10.58 -2.79
C ARG A 190 -4.29 -9.68 -4.02
N ALA A 191 -4.61 -8.40 -3.86
CA ALA A 191 -4.50 -7.43 -4.95
C ALA A 191 -3.05 -7.25 -5.42
N ILE A 192 -2.08 -7.33 -4.51
CA ILE A 192 -0.65 -7.31 -4.84
C ILE A 192 -0.27 -8.60 -5.56
N LEU A 193 -0.66 -9.78 -5.04
CA LEU A 193 -0.42 -11.07 -5.70
C LEU A 193 -0.95 -11.11 -7.12
N ALA A 194 -2.11 -10.51 -7.38
CA ALA A 194 -2.70 -10.46 -8.71
C ALA A 194 -1.79 -9.79 -9.76
N GLY A 195 -0.95 -8.83 -9.33
CA GLY A 195 0.03 -8.18 -10.18
C GLY A 195 1.27 -9.06 -10.52
N TYR A 196 1.47 -10.13 -9.76
CA TYR A 196 2.60 -11.07 -9.93
C TYR A 196 2.18 -12.46 -10.42
N ASN A 197 0.86 -12.71 -10.47
CA ASN A 197 0.33 -14.01 -10.91
C ASN A 197 0.49 -14.18 -12.41
N ASP A 198 0.99 -15.33 -12.82
CA ASP A 198 1.22 -15.69 -14.21
C ASP A 198 0.77 -17.12 -14.55
N ASP A 199 1.13 -17.62 -15.72
CA ASP A 199 0.75 -18.97 -16.18
C ASP A 199 1.37 -20.12 -15.36
N THR A 200 2.38 -19.85 -14.54
CA THR A 200 3.09 -20.83 -13.71
C THR A 200 2.58 -20.86 -12.26
N THR A 201 1.88 -19.82 -11.84
CA THR A 201 1.44 -19.60 -10.46
C THR A 201 -0.07 -19.68 -10.29
N VAL A 202 -0.52 -19.84 -9.06
CA VAL A 202 -1.93 -19.76 -8.66
C VAL A 202 -2.04 -19.08 -7.30
N ILE A 203 -3.02 -18.20 -7.16
CA ILE A 203 -3.41 -17.61 -5.88
C ILE A 203 -4.47 -18.51 -5.28
N LEU A 204 -4.19 -19.08 -4.10
CA LEU A 204 -5.12 -19.97 -3.39
C LEU A 204 -6.40 -19.23 -2.97
N ASP A 205 -7.46 -19.96 -2.69
CA ASP A 205 -8.74 -19.37 -2.24
C ASP A 205 -8.68 -18.82 -0.81
N ASP A 206 -7.68 -19.24 -0.03
CA ASP A 206 -7.48 -18.78 1.34
C ASP A 206 -7.37 -17.26 1.41
N ARG A 207 -8.10 -16.67 2.39
CA ARG A 207 -8.09 -15.26 2.71
C ARG A 207 -8.03 -15.08 4.22
N PHE A 208 -7.09 -14.29 4.69
CA PHE A 208 -6.95 -14.02 6.12
C PHE A 208 -6.37 -12.62 6.36
N ALA A 209 -6.45 -12.15 7.61
CA ALA A 209 -5.89 -10.87 8.05
C ALA A 209 -6.29 -9.72 7.11
N GLU A 210 -7.50 -9.19 7.30
CA GLU A 210 -8.00 -8.04 6.54
C GLU A 210 -6.97 -6.89 6.53
N GLN A 211 -6.79 -6.27 5.36
CA GLN A 211 -5.80 -5.24 5.09
C GLN A 211 -6.52 -3.96 4.64
N GLU A 212 -6.77 -3.06 5.57
CA GLU A 212 -7.30 -1.73 5.30
C GLU A 212 -6.15 -0.76 4.99
N TYR A 213 -6.11 -0.19 3.80
CA TYR A 213 -5.08 0.76 3.40
C TYR A 213 -5.47 2.21 3.71
N GLY A 214 -4.61 2.95 4.40
CA GLY A 214 -4.79 4.36 4.68
C GLY A 214 -3.65 5.23 4.15
N VAL A 215 -3.96 6.50 3.92
CA VAL A 215 -2.95 7.54 3.71
C VAL A 215 -2.32 7.88 5.05
N VAL A 216 -1.01 8.01 5.09
CA VAL A 216 -0.26 8.14 6.34
C VAL A 216 0.51 9.45 6.40
N SER A 217 0.36 10.17 7.50
CA SER A 217 1.13 11.37 7.81
C SER A 217 1.84 11.25 9.15
N LYS A 218 2.86 12.09 9.36
CA LYS A 218 3.58 12.18 10.62
C LYS A 218 2.63 12.57 11.75
N LYS A 219 2.82 12.00 12.95
CA LYS A 219 1.90 12.16 14.09
C LYS A 219 1.60 13.62 14.44
N ASP A 220 2.61 14.48 14.36
CA ASP A 220 2.50 15.91 14.69
C ASP A 220 1.88 16.76 13.57
N ASN A 221 1.73 16.21 12.35
CA ASN A 221 1.14 16.92 11.21
C ASN A 221 -0.39 16.74 11.19
N THR A 222 -1.05 17.29 12.21
CA THR A 222 -2.50 17.11 12.40
C THR A 222 -3.35 17.80 11.35
N GLY A 223 -2.92 18.98 10.88
CA GLY A 223 -3.62 19.69 9.80
C GLY A 223 -3.56 18.96 8.47
N LEU A 224 -2.40 18.39 8.14
CA LEU A 224 -2.25 17.54 6.96
C LEU A 224 -3.07 16.25 7.09
N ALA A 225 -3.13 15.67 8.30
CA ALA A 225 -3.96 14.50 8.58
C ALA A 225 -5.46 14.80 8.36
N ASP A 226 -5.96 15.90 8.89
CA ASP A 226 -7.36 16.33 8.73
C ASP A 226 -7.69 16.62 7.25
N LEU A 227 -6.78 17.27 6.54
CA LEU A 227 -6.94 17.55 5.11
C LEU A 227 -7.02 16.25 4.30
N THR A 228 -6.08 15.32 4.52
CA THR A 228 -6.07 14.04 3.79
C THR A 228 -7.30 13.19 4.11
N GLU A 229 -7.75 13.16 5.38
CA GLU A 229 -9.00 12.51 5.78
C GLU A 229 -10.20 13.12 5.06
N SER A 230 -10.26 14.46 4.96
CA SER A 230 -11.35 15.11 4.23
C SER A 230 -11.39 14.71 2.76
N VAL A 231 -10.22 14.63 2.09
CA VAL A 231 -10.14 14.21 0.67
C VAL A 231 -10.61 12.75 0.51
N VAL A 232 -10.12 11.83 1.32
CA VAL A 232 -10.53 10.41 1.26
C VAL A 232 -12.03 10.27 1.52
N THR A 233 -12.56 11.00 2.50
CA THR A 233 -14.00 10.99 2.82
C THR A 233 -14.83 11.58 1.67
N ASP A 234 -14.42 12.71 1.09
CA ASP A 234 -15.10 13.34 -0.04
C ASP A 234 -15.14 12.42 -1.26
N LEU A 235 -14.01 11.77 -1.61
CA LEU A 235 -13.93 10.81 -2.71
C LEU A 235 -14.83 9.58 -2.50
N LYS A 236 -14.90 9.06 -1.28
CA LYS A 236 -15.78 7.93 -0.93
C LYS A 236 -17.25 8.31 -0.98
N THR A 237 -17.62 9.45 -0.40
CA THR A 237 -19.03 9.88 -0.31
C THR A 237 -19.60 10.35 -1.64
N SER A 238 -18.76 10.87 -2.54
CA SER A 238 -19.15 11.22 -3.91
C SER A 238 -19.24 10.02 -4.86
N GLY A 239 -18.66 8.87 -4.48
CA GLY A 239 -18.51 7.69 -5.34
C GLY A 239 -17.31 7.78 -6.28
N GLU A 240 -16.50 8.83 -6.19
CA GLU A 240 -15.32 8.98 -7.04
C GLU A 240 -14.23 7.96 -6.70
N MET A 241 -14.07 7.56 -5.45
CA MET A 241 -13.18 6.47 -5.08
C MET A 241 -13.53 5.17 -5.81
N ASP A 242 -14.82 4.84 -5.92
CA ASP A 242 -15.28 3.66 -6.66
C ASP A 242 -15.00 3.77 -8.16
N ASN A 243 -15.07 4.98 -8.73
CA ASN A 243 -14.71 5.23 -10.11
C ASN A 243 -13.22 5.02 -10.34
N MET A 244 -12.38 5.59 -9.48
CA MET A 244 -10.91 5.40 -9.53
C MET A 244 -10.53 3.92 -9.44
N LEU A 245 -11.14 3.16 -8.52
CA LEU A 245 -10.93 1.71 -8.40
C LEU A 245 -11.30 0.98 -9.70
N LYS A 246 -12.44 1.29 -10.30
CA LYS A 246 -12.89 0.69 -11.58
C LYS A 246 -11.96 1.05 -12.74
N GLU A 247 -11.49 2.28 -12.83
CA GLU A 247 -10.54 2.72 -13.87
C GLU A 247 -9.26 1.89 -13.84
N TRP A 248 -8.77 1.57 -12.64
CA TRP A 248 -7.62 0.69 -12.46
C TRP A 248 -7.96 -0.80 -12.50
N GLY A 249 -9.24 -1.18 -12.65
CA GLY A 249 -9.69 -2.58 -12.63
C GLY A 249 -9.36 -3.27 -11.31
N ILE A 250 -9.55 -2.54 -10.20
CA ILE A 250 -9.45 -3.04 -8.83
C ILE A 250 -10.89 -3.34 -8.37
N GLU A 251 -11.14 -4.59 -7.94
CA GLU A 251 -12.44 -5.08 -7.46
C GLU A 251 -12.44 -5.26 -5.94
#